data_37ec7d89205b7656f85648813b29cfe5
#
_entry.id   37ec7d89205b7656f85648813b29cfe5
#
_cell.length_a   1.000
_cell.length_b   1.000
_cell.length_c   1.000
_cell.angle_alpha   90.00
_cell.angle_beta   90.00
_cell.angle_gamma   90.00
#
_symmetry.space_group_name_H-M   'P 1'
#
loop_
_entity.id
_entity.type
_entity.pdbx_description
1 polymer ?
#
loop_
_entity_poly.entity_id
_entity_poly.type
_entity_poly.pdbx_seq_one_letter_code
_entity_poly.pdbx_strand_id
1 'polypeptide(L)'
;MSILYGVSQSNPRGAAHERSGNSFRGGVSPRFTRRPKGQSTVEYVLIIAIIVLVILIAGPWVSSAIRNQFNTVAGAIGSGTTGENFYELEDIPDPENGTAFAVYSEDDHSLMFYKRRGVPKVGDMFSYRKVTALYTGFETDRYTPIDYNYSNDATNAPWYSSSSDCRSVSVVDGGIKPISISFWFHQFKNCISFDVSKLDTSSVSGIVHIFYNCGNVRDLDLSTWDLSHCVTAVSAFAYCHNLESIEFGPISTADFKPYGFYWMFSDCNNLSLDCSEWIIDPSAANYAFNSGAPGVISPKAWR
;
A
#
# COMPACT_ATOMS: atom_id res chain seq x y z
N MET A 1 -30.38 -45.60 21.27
CA MET A 1 -29.52 -46.74 21.61
C MET A 1 -28.25 -46.15 22.15
N SER A 2 -28.19 -45.69 23.37
CA SER A 2 -27.88 -46.34 24.66
C SER A 2 -26.62 -47.17 24.59
N ILE A 3 -25.62 -46.78 25.37
CA ILE A 3 -25.10 -47.30 26.65
C ILE A 3 -23.68 -46.69 26.81
N LEU A 4 -23.32 -45.84 27.72
CA LEU A 4 -23.13 -45.80 29.18
C LEU A 4 -22.04 -46.74 29.75
N TYR A 5 -21.32 -46.18 30.73
CA TYR A 5 -20.50 -46.68 31.88
C TYR A 5 -19.01 -46.85 31.64
N GLY A 6 -18.11 -46.57 32.56
CA GLY A 6 -18.28 -46.21 33.98
C GLY A 6 -16.94 -45.96 34.66
N VAL A 7 -17.05 -45.33 35.73
CA VAL A 7 -16.20 -44.92 36.84
C VAL A 7 -15.44 -46.08 37.46
N SER A 8 -14.20 -45.84 38.03
CA SER A 8 -13.89 -46.27 39.39
C SER A 8 -12.57 -45.70 39.93
N GLN A 9 -12.73 -45.16 41.11
CA GLN A 9 -11.74 -44.72 42.11
C GLN A 9 -11.01 -45.94 42.70
N SER A 10 -9.82 -45.68 43.30
CA SER A 10 -9.56 -45.98 44.72
C SER A 10 -8.08 -45.66 45.11
N ASN A 11 -7.97 -44.91 46.16
CA ASN A 11 -6.82 -44.84 47.10
C ASN A 11 -7.09 -45.88 48.24
N PRO A 12 -6.14 -46.46 48.99
CA PRO A 12 -5.72 -45.82 50.22
C PRO A 12 -4.30 -46.15 50.79
N ARG A 13 -3.80 -45.22 51.60
CA ARG A 13 -3.19 -45.32 52.96
C ARG A 13 -2.21 -46.43 53.34
N GLY A 14 -1.15 -45.96 54.11
CA GLY A 14 -0.61 -46.61 55.28
C GLY A 14 0.89 -46.52 55.46
N ALA A 15 1.33 -45.66 56.31
CA ALA A 15 1.83 -45.74 57.67
C ALA A 15 3.33 -46.09 57.83
N ALA A 16 4.01 -45.11 58.38
CA ALA A 16 5.01 -45.01 59.43
C ALA A 16 5.97 -46.17 59.74
N HIS A 17 7.27 -45.85 59.87
CA HIS A 17 8.05 -46.09 61.14
C HIS A 17 9.34 -45.30 61.17
N GLU A 18 9.62 -44.80 62.38
CA GLU A 18 10.82 -44.09 62.88
C GLU A 18 12.09 -44.97 62.84
N ARG A 19 13.27 -44.38 62.72
CA ARG A 19 14.31 -44.23 63.82
C ARG A 19 15.64 -43.72 63.24
N SER A 20 16.07 -42.63 63.88
CA SER A 20 17.35 -42.48 64.63
C SER A 20 18.66 -42.50 63.84
N GLY A 21 19.34 -41.38 63.92
CA GLY A 21 20.74 -41.42 64.40
C GLY A 21 21.79 -40.82 63.42
N ASN A 22 22.34 -39.76 63.92
CA ASN A 22 23.74 -39.29 63.88
C ASN A 22 24.20 -38.31 62.73
N SER A 23 24.37 -37.15 63.24
CA SER A 23 25.50 -36.20 63.11
C SER A 23 26.58 -36.51 62.08
N PHE A 24 26.67 -35.60 61.04
CA PHE A 24 28.00 -35.19 60.58
C PHE A 24 27.91 -33.71 60.08
N ARG A 25 28.77 -32.89 60.71
CA ARG A 25 29.02 -31.50 60.30
C ARG A 25 29.69 -31.49 58.91
N GLY A 26 29.10 -30.85 57.96
CA GLY A 26 29.72 -30.50 56.70
C GLY A 26 29.21 -29.13 56.24
N GLY A 27 30.09 -28.15 56.32
CA GLY A 27 29.80 -26.78 55.97
C GLY A 27 29.37 -26.66 54.49
N VAL A 28 28.17 -26.20 54.31
CA VAL A 28 27.66 -25.85 52.99
C VAL A 28 27.97 -24.37 52.76
N SER A 29 28.95 -24.12 51.89
CA SER A 29 29.21 -22.78 51.35
C SER A 29 27.95 -22.26 50.66
N PRO A 30 27.54 -21.00 50.86
CA PRO A 30 26.41 -20.45 50.15
C PRO A 30 26.75 -20.40 48.65
N ARG A 31 26.02 -21.16 47.84
CA ARG A 31 26.02 -20.96 46.37
C ARG A 31 25.50 -19.55 46.11
N PHE A 32 26.41 -18.67 45.76
CA PHE A 32 26.07 -17.40 45.15
C PHE A 32 25.31 -17.70 43.84
N THR A 33 23.99 -17.62 43.87
CA THR A 33 23.20 -17.52 42.64
C THR A 33 23.60 -16.21 41.98
N ARG A 34 24.30 -16.31 40.85
CA ARG A 34 24.56 -15.14 39.97
C ARG A 34 23.19 -14.56 39.62
N ARG A 35 22.90 -13.38 40.16
CA ARG A 35 21.80 -12.56 39.62
C ARG A 35 22.09 -12.34 38.15
N PRO A 36 21.09 -12.51 37.25
CA PRO A 36 21.27 -12.14 35.87
C PRO A 36 21.72 -10.67 35.84
N LYS A 37 22.83 -10.39 35.21
CA LYS A 37 23.30 -9.02 35.00
C LYS A 37 22.17 -8.32 34.23
N GLY A 38 21.61 -7.27 34.81
CA GLY A 38 20.68 -6.39 34.08
C GLY A 38 21.37 -5.93 32.81
N GLN A 39 20.64 -5.94 31.71
CA GLN A 39 21.13 -5.41 30.46
C GLN A 39 21.68 -4.01 30.69
N SER A 40 22.88 -3.74 30.19
CA SER A 40 23.52 -2.46 30.41
C SER A 40 22.78 -1.38 29.60
N THR A 41 22.82 -0.14 30.09
CA THR A 41 22.26 1.01 29.39
C THR A 41 22.78 1.10 27.94
N VAL A 42 24.00 0.62 27.69
CA VAL A 42 24.63 0.57 26.36
C VAL A 42 23.93 -0.45 25.44
N GLU A 43 23.49 -1.60 25.95
CA GLU A 43 22.74 -2.59 25.18
C GLU A 43 21.37 -2.04 24.76
N TYR A 44 20.68 -1.29 25.65
CA TYR A 44 19.41 -0.63 25.28
C TYR A 44 19.61 0.44 24.22
N VAL A 45 20.66 1.25 24.34
CA VAL A 45 20.98 2.29 23.33
C VAL A 45 21.31 1.65 21.98
N LEU A 46 22.05 0.54 21.98
CA LEU A 46 22.37 -0.22 20.75
C LEU A 46 21.11 -0.82 20.11
N ILE A 47 20.21 -1.40 20.89
CA ILE A 47 18.95 -1.96 20.41
C ILE A 47 18.08 -0.83 19.81
N ILE A 48 17.96 0.31 20.48
CA ILE A 48 17.20 1.46 19.98
C ILE A 48 17.85 1.99 18.69
N ALA A 49 19.17 2.09 18.62
CA ALA A 49 19.87 2.53 17.42
C ALA A 49 19.63 1.57 16.23
N ILE A 50 19.63 0.27 16.47
CA ILE A 50 19.33 -0.75 15.45
C ILE A 50 17.86 -0.63 14.99
N ILE A 51 16.91 -0.46 15.91
CA ILE A 51 15.50 -0.29 15.58
C ILE A 51 15.30 0.98 14.75
N VAL A 52 15.91 2.10 15.13
CA VAL A 52 15.84 3.35 14.36
C VAL A 52 16.47 3.17 12.98
N LEU A 53 17.61 2.48 12.90
CA LEU A 53 18.28 2.21 11.63
C LEU A 53 17.42 1.32 10.71
N VAL A 54 16.79 0.29 11.26
CA VAL A 54 15.85 -0.58 10.50
C VAL A 54 14.65 0.22 10.00
N ILE A 55 14.09 1.11 10.83
CA ILE A 55 12.97 1.98 10.41
C ILE A 55 13.41 2.94 9.30
N LEU A 56 14.65 3.46 9.35
CA LEU A 56 15.18 4.36 8.33
C LEU A 56 15.53 3.64 7.01
N ILE A 57 15.99 2.39 7.08
CA ILE A 57 16.40 1.60 5.90
C ILE A 57 15.22 0.88 5.24
N ALA A 58 14.23 0.45 6.03
CA ALA A 58 13.13 -0.36 5.52
C ALA A 58 12.09 0.45 4.71
N GLY A 59 12.26 1.76 4.60
CA GLY A 59 11.45 2.60 3.72
C GLY A 59 9.98 2.81 4.13
N PRO A 60 9.22 3.53 3.30
CA PRO A 60 7.85 3.98 3.61
C PRO A 60 6.85 2.86 3.87
N TRP A 61 7.01 1.69 3.25
CA TRP A 61 6.08 0.56 3.37
C TRP A 61 6.14 -0.18 4.71
N VAL A 62 7.31 -0.24 5.37
CA VAL A 62 7.37 -0.77 6.75
C VAL A 62 6.74 0.21 7.73
N SER A 63 6.87 1.51 7.50
CA SER A 63 6.23 2.51 8.33
C SER A 63 4.70 2.46 8.22
N SER A 64 4.14 2.15 7.06
CA SER A 64 2.69 1.99 6.90
C SER A 64 2.16 0.73 7.60
N ALA A 65 2.87 -0.40 7.49
CA ALA A 65 2.49 -1.65 8.17
C ALA A 65 2.58 -1.52 9.71
N ILE A 66 3.65 -0.89 10.22
CA ILE A 66 3.81 -0.62 11.65
C ILE A 66 2.76 0.39 12.12
N ARG A 67 2.50 1.45 11.37
CA ARG A 67 1.47 2.45 11.69
C ARG A 67 0.09 1.82 11.75
N ASN A 68 -0.25 0.92 10.83
CA ASN A 68 -1.51 0.18 10.84
C ASN A 68 -1.65 -0.71 12.09
N GLN A 69 -0.57 -1.39 12.52
CA GLN A 69 -0.58 -2.18 13.75
C GLN A 69 -0.68 -1.30 15.01
N PHE A 70 0.05 -0.18 15.07
CA PHE A 70 -0.06 0.77 16.18
C PHE A 70 -1.47 1.39 16.26
N ASN A 71 -2.07 1.73 15.13
CA ASN A 71 -3.43 2.26 15.08
C ASN A 71 -4.46 1.21 15.55
N THR A 72 -4.27 -0.06 15.20
CA THR A 72 -5.11 -1.16 15.70
C THR A 72 -5.01 -1.33 17.22
N VAL A 73 -3.80 -1.25 17.77
CA VAL A 73 -3.56 -1.35 19.23
C VAL A 73 -4.06 -0.11 19.96
N ALA A 74 -3.82 1.09 19.42
CA ALA A 74 -4.30 2.35 20.01
C ALA A 74 -5.83 2.41 20.03
N GLY A 75 -6.50 1.93 18.97
CA GLY A 75 -7.95 1.77 18.92
C GLY A 75 -8.50 0.81 19.98
N ALA A 76 -7.80 -0.32 20.21
CA ALA A 76 -8.15 -1.29 21.23
C ALA A 76 -7.98 -0.74 22.67
N ILE A 77 -7.01 0.16 22.89
CA ILE A 77 -6.75 0.77 24.20
C ILE A 77 -7.68 1.98 24.44
N GLY A 78 -7.99 2.77 23.40
CA GLY A 78 -8.85 3.95 23.49
C GLY A 78 -10.33 3.65 23.70
N SER A 79 -10.80 2.43 23.38
CA SER A 79 -12.19 2.00 23.53
C SER A 79 -12.61 1.68 24.97
N GLY A 80 -11.73 1.87 25.96
CA GLY A 80 -11.95 1.47 27.36
C GLY A 80 -12.79 2.45 28.21
N THR A 81 -13.19 3.64 27.76
CA THR A 81 -13.74 4.65 28.69
C THR A 81 -14.92 5.50 28.23
N THR A 82 -15.49 5.33 27.05
CA THR A 82 -16.79 5.97 26.76
C THR A 82 -17.64 5.08 25.85
N GLY A 83 -18.83 4.73 26.33
CA GLY A 83 -19.79 3.86 25.68
C GLY A 83 -20.48 4.48 24.47
N GLU A 84 -19.75 5.02 23.52
CA GLU A 84 -20.23 5.33 22.19
C GLU A 84 -19.58 4.33 21.22
N ASN A 85 -20.43 3.52 20.59
CA ASN A 85 -20.06 2.56 19.57
C ASN A 85 -19.51 3.31 18.35
N PHE A 86 -18.20 3.51 18.28
CA PHE A 86 -17.51 4.14 17.16
C PHE A 86 -17.35 3.21 15.94
N TYR A 87 -17.94 2.03 15.96
CA TYR A 87 -18.00 1.14 14.80
C TYR A 87 -19.46 0.98 14.39
N GLU A 88 -20.02 2.01 13.77
CA GLU A 88 -21.20 1.79 12.97
C GLU A 88 -20.82 0.79 11.86
N LEU A 89 -21.77 -0.09 11.54
CA LEU A 89 -21.68 -1.11 10.47
C LEU A 89 -21.24 -0.54 9.09
N GLU A 90 -21.10 0.76 9.02
CA GLU A 90 -20.74 1.55 7.84
C GLU A 90 -19.24 1.54 7.50
N ASP A 91 -18.35 1.30 8.48
CA ASP A 91 -16.88 1.31 8.27
C ASP A 91 -16.32 -0.07 7.88
N ILE A 92 -17.17 -1.00 7.46
CA ILE A 92 -16.78 -2.33 7.05
C ILE A 92 -16.49 -2.34 5.55
N PRO A 93 -15.32 -2.85 5.11
CA PRO A 93 -15.03 -3.07 3.70
C PRO A 93 -16.11 -3.94 3.04
N ASP A 94 -16.63 -3.49 1.91
CA ASP A 94 -17.60 -4.24 1.11
C ASP A 94 -17.20 -4.15 -0.37
N PRO A 95 -16.25 -5.01 -0.82
CA PRO A 95 -15.71 -4.97 -2.16
C PRO A 95 -16.76 -5.20 -3.27
N GLU A 96 -17.86 -5.89 -2.94
CA GLU A 96 -18.90 -6.24 -3.92
C GLU A 96 -19.98 -5.17 -4.01
N ASN A 97 -20.52 -4.72 -2.86
CA ASN A 97 -21.71 -3.87 -2.82
C ASN A 97 -21.46 -2.50 -2.18
N GLY A 98 -20.26 -2.26 -1.69
CA GLY A 98 -19.89 -0.99 -1.07
C GLY A 98 -19.84 0.16 -2.08
N THR A 99 -19.93 1.37 -1.56
CA THR A 99 -19.65 2.58 -2.33
C THR A 99 -18.14 2.83 -2.37
N ALA A 100 -17.59 3.05 -3.56
CA ALA A 100 -16.21 3.49 -3.71
C ALA A 100 -16.13 5.00 -3.44
N PHE A 101 -15.18 5.38 -2.58
CA PHE A 101 -14.88 6.78 -2.29
C PHE A 101 -13.41 6.98 -2.00
N ALA A 102 -12.93 8.20 -2.22
CA ALA A 102 -11.59 8.59 -1.84
C ALA A 102 -11.63 9.72 -0.79
N VAL A 103 -10.75 9.63 0.18
CA VAL A 103 -10.58 10.61 1.26
C VAL A 103 -9.22 11.25 1.12
N TYR A 104 -9.18 12.57 1.11
CA TYR A 104 -7.95 13.32 1.31
C TYR A 104 -7.91 13.86 2.74
N SER A 105 -6.76 13.70 3.40
CA SER A 105 -6.49 14.27 4.71
C SER A 105 -5.27 15.17 4.70
N GLU A 106 -5.43 16.37 5.23
CA GLU A 106 -4.32 17.31 5.46
C GLU A 106 -3.46 16.91 6.68
N ASP A 107 -3.95 16.02 7.56
CA ASP A 107 -3.20 15.61 8.76
C ASP A 107 -1.86 14.97 8.40
N ASP A 108 -1.83 14.20 7.32
CA ASP A 108 -0.64 13.52 6.81
C ASP A 108 -0.47 13.67 5.29
N HIS A 109 -1.25 14.52 4.65
CA HIS A 109 -1.25 14.74 3.20
C HIS A 109 -1.46 13.46 2.40
N SER A 110 -2.37 12.60 2.84
CA SER A 110 -2.65 11.32 2.21
C SER A 110 -3.96 11.33 1.42
N LEU A 111 -3.97 10.64 0.29
CA LEU A 111 -5.16 10.33 -0.49
C LEU A 111 -5.41 8.82 -0.41
N MET A 112 -6.55 8.43 0.13
CA MET A 112 -6.87 7.03 0.39
C MET A 112 -8.18 6.63 -0.25
N PHE A 113 -8.21 5.46 -0.87
CA PHE A 113 -9.36 4.91 -1.59
C PHE A 113 -9.96 3.76 -0.81
N TYR A 114 -11.27 3.79 -0.66
CA TYR A 114 -12.06 2.82 0.10
C TYR A 114 -13.25 2.33 -0.70
N LYS A 115 -13.72 1.11 -0.38
CA LYS A 115 -15.00 0.58 -0.85
C LYS A 115 -15.76 -0.04 0.31
N ARG A 116 -16.72 0.70 0.87
CA ARG A 116 -17.40 0.37 2.12
C ARG A 116 -18.90 0.66 2.03
N ARG A 117 -19.66 0.15 3.00
CA ARG A 117 -21.11 0.40 3.10
C ARG A 117 -21.42 1.83 3.46
N GLY A 118 -20.65 2.41 4.36
CA GLY A 118 -20.79 3.80 4.78
C GLY A 118 -19.75 4.70 4.12
N VAL A 119 -20.14 5.94 3.89
CA VAL A 119 -19.29 6.99 3.34
C VAL A 119 -19.20 8.11 4.36
N PRO A 120 -17.99 8.48 4.83
CA PRO A 120 -17.84 9.57 5.81
C PRO A 120 -18.23 10.91 5.21
N LYS A 121 -18.30 11.95 6.06
CA LYS A 121 -18.50 13.33 5.63
C LYS A 121 -17.20 14.12 5.80
N VAL A 122 -17.09 15.20 5.05
CA VAL A 122 -16.01 16.18 5.28
C VAL A 122 -16.14 16.73 6.70
N GLY A 123 -15.03 16.68 7.44
CA GLY A 123 -14.94 17.05 8.84
C GLY A 123 -14.96 15.87 9.82
N ASP A 124 -15.44 14.71 9.41
CA ASP A 124 -15.44 13.50 10.24
C ASP A 124 -14.01 12.99 10.51
N MET A 125 -13.87 12.25 11.60
CA MET A 125 -12.70 11.41 11.83
C MET A 125 -12.96 10.05 11.19
N PHE A 126 -12.16 9.69 10.20
CA PHE A 126 -12.26 8.43 9.49
C PHE A 126 -10.87 7.77 9.37
N SER A 127 -10.77 6.50 9.74
CA SER A 127 -9.49 5.78 9.78
C SER A 127 -8.37 6.58 10.50
N TYR A 128 -8.74 7.20 11.63
CA TYR A 128 -7.87 8.03 12.51
C TYR A 128 -7.34 9.32 11.87
N ARG A 129 -7.98 9.81 10.81
CA ARG A 129 -7.62 11.05 10.13
C ARG A 129 -8.85 11.91 9.94
N LYS A 130 -8.66 13.21 9.95
CA LYS A 130 -9.74 14.14 9.59
C LYS A 130 -9.97 14.10 8.08
N VAL A 131 -11.19 13.90 7.66
CA VAL A 131 -11.62 14.01 6.26
C VAL A 131 -11.59 15.46 5.85
N THR A 132 -10.58 15.87 5.10
CA THR A 132 -10.49 17.24 4.58
C THR A 132 -11.25 17.38 3.26
N ALA A 133 -11.17 16.36 2.40
CA ALA A 133 -11.97 16.28 1.18
C ALA A 133 -12.44 14.84 0.95
N LEU A 134 -13.59 14.72 0.30
CA LEU A 134 -14.24 13.44 -0.03
C LEU A 134 -14.65 13.42 -1.49
N TYR A 135 -14.38 12.31 -2.16
CA TYR A 135 -14.66 12.12 -3.58
C TYR A 135 -15.39 10.79 -3.79
N THR A 136 -16.44 10.80 -4.60
CA THR A 136 -17.27 9.63 -4.92
C THR A 136 -17.55 9.58 -6.41
N GLY A 137 -18.09 8.46 -6.91
CA GLY A 137 -18.57 8.33 -8.30
C GLY A 137 -17.48 8.08 -9.34
N PHE A 138 -16.22 8.10 -8.97
CA PHE A 138 -15.07 8.02 -9.89
C PHE A 138 -14.91 6.65 -10.60
N GLU A 139 -15.56 5.58 -10.13
CA GLU A 139 -15.50 4.27 -10.81
C GLU A 139 -16.14 4.30 -12.20
N THR A 140 -17.14 5.15 -12.41
CA THR A 140 -17.88 5.27 -13.66
C THR A 140 -17.45 6.45 -14.51
N ASP A 141 -16.59 7.31 -13.98
CA ASP A 141 -16.15 8.49 -14.69
C ASP A 141 -15.15 8.16 -15.78
N ARG A 142 -15.37 8.73 -16.95
CA ARG A 142 -14.49 8.60 -18.11
C ARG A 142 -13.65 9.86 -18.25
N TYR A 143 -12.58 9.95 -17.48
CA TYR A 143 -11.59 11.03 -17.61
C TYR A 143 -10.68 10.82 -18.82
N THR A 144 -11.21 10.31 -19.93
CA THR A 144 -10.43 10.07 -21.12
C THR A 144 -10.70 11.14 -22.15
N PRO A 145 -9.72 11.96 -22.51
CA PRO A 145 -9.69 12.46 -23.86
C PRO A 145 -9.41 11.27 -24.77
N ILE A 146 -10.46 10.75 -25.41
CA ILE A 146 -10.34 9.72 -26.45
C ILE A 146 -9.59 10.30 -27.66
N ASP A 147 -9.48 11.61 -27.75
CA ASP A 147 -8.85 12.35 -28.84
C ASP A 147 -7.62 13.15 -28.36
N TYR A 148 -6.58 13.09 -29.19
CA TYR A 148 -5.28 13.77 -29.06
C TYR A 148 -5.31 15.29 -28.96
N ASN A 149 -6.47 15.91 -29.05
CA ASN A 149 -6.61 17.33 -28.83
C ASN A 149 -6.49 17.59 -27.32
N TYR A 150 -5.25 17.85 -26.92
CA TYR A 150 -4.92 18.50 -25.66
C TYR A 150 -5.64 19.86 -25.57
N SER A 151 -6.95 19.84 -25.38
CA SER A 151 -7.59 20.99 -24.79
C SER A 151 -7.19 20.98 -23.31
N ASN A 152 -6.82 22.13 -22.76
CA ASN A 152 -6.56 22.31 -21.32
C ASN A 152 -7.81 22.02 -20.46
N ASP A 153 -8.88 21.54 -21.06
CA ASP A 153 -10.12 21.07 -20.48
C ASP A 153 -10.14 19.55 -20.22
N ALA A 154 -8.97 18.87 -20.29
CA ALA A 154 -8.87 17.51 -19.79
C ALA A 154 -9.35 17.50 -18.35
N THR A 155 -10.48 16.86 -18.12
CA THR A 155 -11.08 16.76 -16.79
C THR A 155 -10.13 15.99 -15.90
N ASN A 156 -9.41 16.70 -15.06
CA ASN A 156 -8.57 16.10 -14.04
C ASN A 156 -9.44 15.23 -13.12
N ALA A 157 -8.83 14.23 -12.52
CA ALA A 157 -9.49 13.44 -11.48
C ALA A 157 -10.06 14.36 -10.38
N PRO A 158 -11.15 13.98 -9.69
CA PRO A 158 -11.82 14.84 -8.72
C PRO A 158 -10.90 15.39 -7.63
N TRP A 159 -9.86 14.64 -7.29
CA TRP A 159 -8.87 15.01 -6.25
C TRP A 159 -7.67 15.81 -6.78
N TYR A 160 -7.71 16.27 -8.01
CA TYR A 160 -6.59 17.02 -8.61
C TYR A 160 -6.20 18.28 -7.81
N SER A 161 -7.15 18.93 -7.17
CA SER A 161 -6.87 20.09 -6.30
C SER A 161 -5.91 19.77 -5.14
N SER A 162 -5.85 18.50 -4.70
CA SER A 162 -4.96 18.04 -3.64
C SER A 162 -3.63 17.47 -4.16
N SER A 163 -3.43 17.41 -5.50
CA SER A 163 -2.27 16.76 -6.13
C SER A 163 -0.93 17.37 -5.71
N SER A 164 -0.86 18.69 -5.57
CA SER A 164 0.38 19.41 -5.20
C SER A 164 0.80 19.15 -3.75
N ASP A 165 -0.15 18.85 -2.87
CA ASP A 165 0.09 18.71 -1.44
C ASP A 165 0.15 17.24 -1.02
N CYS A 166 -0.40 16.34 -1.82
CA CYS A 166 -0.42 14.91 -1.54
C CYS A 166 0.99 14.32 -1.48
N ARG A 167 1.26 13.55 -0.44
CA ARG A 167 2.54 12.89 -0.18
C ARG A 167 2.48 11.38 -0.28
N SER A 168 1.29 10.80 -0.11
CA SER A 168 1.06 9.37 -0.25
C SER A 168 -0.32 9.06 -0.81
N VAL A 169 -0.39 8.02 -1.61
CA VAL A 169 -1.64 7.46 -2.14
C VAL A 169 -1.75 6.02 -1.70
N SER A 170 -2.93 5.59 -1.26
CA SER A 170 -3.17 4.19 -0.91
C SER A 170 -4.57 3.72 -1.30
N VAL A 171 -4.66 2.60 -2.00
CA VAL A 171 -5.91 1.86 -2.20
C VAL A 171 -6.08 0.88 -1.04
N VAL A 172 -6.86 1.29 -0.04
CA VAL A 172 -6.99 0.55 1.23
C VAL A 172 -7.85 -0.69 1.08
N ASP A 173 -8.97 -0.57 0.37
CA ASP A 173 -9.90 -1.67 0.17
C ASP A 173 -9.84 -2.18 -1.28
N GLY A 174 -10.04 -3.49 -1.46
CA GLY A 174 -10.19 -4.08 -2.78
C GLY A 174 -11.57 -3.86 -3.38
N GLY A 175 -11.77 -4.31 -4.63
CA GLY A 175 -13.05 -4.23 -5.34
C GLY A 175 -13.34 -2.86 -5.97
N ILE A 176 -12.44 -1.89 -5.87
CA ILE A 176 -12.52 -0.63 -6.61
C ILE A 176 -12.14 -0.92 -8.06
N LYS A 177 -13.12 -0.80 -8.96
CA LYS A 177 -12.99 -1.20 -10.37
C LYS A 177 -13.36 -0.05 -11.30
N PRO A 178 -12.46 0.88 -11.58
CA PRO A 178 -12.71 2.00 -12.47
C PRO A 178 -12.72 1.54 -13.93
N ILE A 179 -13.47 2.27 -14.75
CA ILE A 179 -13.44 2.08 -16.21
C ILE A 179 -12.31 2.87 -16.87
N SER A 180 -11.79 3.87 -16.19
CA SER A 180 -10.62 4.67 -16.61
C SER A 180 -9.87 5.16 -15.39
N ILE A 181 -8.53 5.14 -15.46
CA ILE A 181 -7.64 5.73 -14.45
C ILE A 181 -6.75 6.82 -15.08
N SER A 182 -7.05 7.25 -16.30
CA SER A 182 -6.32 8.36 -16.92
C SER A 182 -6.39 9.60 -16.02
N PHE A 183 -5.28 10.29 -15.86
CA PHE A 183 -5.11 11.50 -15.05
C PHE A 183 -5.30 11.31 -13.53
N TRP A 184 -5.48 10.12 -13.02
CA TRP A 184 -5.76 9.92 -11.58
C TRP A 184 -4.68 10.50 -10.67
N PHE A 185 -3.42 10.34 -11.02
CA PHE A 185 -2.29 10.83 -10.23
C PHE A 185 -1.45 11.88 -10.97
N HIS A 186 -2.07 12.54 -11.95
CA HIS A 186 -1.45 13.60 -12.73
C HIS A 186 -0.98 14.75 -11.83
N GLN A 187 0.27 15.20 -11.95
CA GLN A 187 0.87 16.30 -11.20
C GLN A 187 1.04 16.06 -9.69
N PHE A 188 1.06 14.84 -9.24
CA PHE A 188 1.35 14.50 -7.84
C PHE A 188 2.85 14.66 -7.54
N LYS A 189 3.35 15.89 -7.73
CA LYS A 189 4.79 16.22 -7.72
C LYS A 189 5.49 15.89 -6.40
N ASN A 190 4.77 16.02 -5.28
CA ASN A 190 5.29 15.81 -3.93
C ASN A 190 4.99 14.43 -3.37
N CYS A 191 4.26 13.60 -4.12
CA CYS A 191 3.95 12.23 -3.71
C CYS A 191 5.19 11.35 -3.84
N ILE A 192 5.48 10.62 -2.78
CA ILE A 192 6.66 9.74 -2.69
C ILE A 192 6.27 8.25 -2.65
N SER A 193 4.99 7.94 -2.46
CA SER A 193 4.52 6.57 -2.29
C SER A 193 3.14 6.38 -2.89
N PHE A 194 3.01 5.32 -3.72
CA PHE A 194 1.75 4.87 -4.28
C PHE A 194 1.56 3.39 -3.95
N ASP A 195 0.64 3.08 -3.03
CA ASP A 195 0.16 1.70 -2.80
C ASP A 195 -1.17 1.53 -3.53
N VAL A 196 -1.07 1.08 -4.78
CA VAL A 196 -2.20 0.92 -5.69
C VAL A 196 -2.47 -0.56 -6.01
N SER A 197 -1.88 -1.46 -5.22
CA SER A 197 -1.89 -2.91 -5.45
C SER A 197 -3.29 -3.54 -5.39
N LYS A 198 -4.26 -2.90 -4.72
CA LYS A 198 -5.62 -3.41 -4.59
C LYS A 198 -6.61 -2.83 -5.61
N LEU A 199 -6.15 -1.99 -6.54
CA LEU A 199 -6.99 -1.45 -7.60
C LEU A 199 -7.27 -2.51 -8.65
N ASP A 200 -8.55 -2.78 -8.95
CA ASP A 200 -8.94 -3.68 -10.04
C ASP A 200 -8.91 -2.92 -11.37
N THR A 201 -7.85 -3.12 -12.14
CA THR A 201 -7.64 -2.45 -13.42
C THR A 201 -8.13 -3.26 -14.63
N SER A 202 -8.75 -4.43 -14.41
CA SER A 202 -9.16 -5.34 -15.50
C SER A 202 -10.16 -4.76 -16.49
N SER A 203 -10.80 -3.63 -16.18
CA SER A 203 -11.71 -2.91 -17.08
C SER A 203 -11.07 -1.65 -17.70
N VAL A 204 -9.82 -1.36 -17.38
CA VAL A 204 -9.15 -0.14 -17.80
C VAL A 204 -8.67 -0.26 -19.24
N SER A 205 -9.11 0.65 -20.10
CA SER A 205 -8.71 0.70 -21.50
C SER A 205 -7.63 1.74 -21.83
N GLY A 206 -7.24 2.58 -20.86
CA GLY A 206 -6.20 3.58 -21.04
C GLY A 206 -5.67 4.15 -19.74
N ILE A 207 -4.38 4.47 -19.74
CA ILE A 207 -3.63 5.04 -18.60
C ILE A 207 -2.95 6.36 -19.00
N VAL A 208 -3.65 7.18 -19.79
CA VAL A 208 -3.12 8.46 -20.26
C VAL A 208 -2.81 9.36 -19.08
N HIS A 209 -1.57 9.90 -19.01
CA HIS A 209 -1.11 10.81 -17.95
C HIS A 209 -1.27 10.29 -16.51
N ILE A 210 -1.39 8.99 -16.28
CA ILE A 210 -1.72 8.43 -14.95
C ILE A 210 -0.76 8.92 -13.86
N PHE A 211 0.54 8.91 -14.11
CA PHE A 211 1.60 9.40 -13.22
C PHE A 211 2.39 10.57 -13.81
N TYR A 212 1.82 11.30 -14.78
CA TYR A 212 2.50 12.43 -15.41
C TYR A 212 2.99 13.42 -14.37
N ASN A 213 4.31 13.70 -14.38
CA ASN A 213 4.96 14.66 -13.48
C ASN A 213 4.84 14.29 -11.99
N CYS A 214 4.92 13.00 -11.67
CA CYS A 214 5.13 12.49 -10.30
C CYS A 214 6.64 12.49 -9.99
N GLY A 215 7.23 13.69 -9.90
CA GLY A 215 8.67 13.86 -9.91
C GLY A 215 9.42 13.30 -8.69
N ASN A 216 8.75 12.98 -7.58
CA ASN A 216 9.38 12.51 -6.35
C ASN A 216 9.22 11.00 -6.10
N VAL A 217 8.42 10.29 -6.90
CA VAL A 217 8.33 8.84 -6.78
C VAL A 217 9.60 8.18 -7.32
N ARG A 218 10.07 7.13 -6.65
CA ARG A 218 11.25 6.35 -7.08
C ARG A 218 10.89 5.01 -7.66
N ASP A 219 9.93 4.33 -7.05
CA ASP A 219 9.54 3.00 -7.43
C ASP A 219 8.03 2.92 -7.57
N LEU A 220 7.55 2.27 -8.64
CA LEU A 220 6.15 2.00 -8.87
C LEU A 220 5.94 0.49 -9.02
N ASP A 221 5.25 -0.11 -8.05
CA ASP A 221 4.80 -1.49 -8.15
C ASP A 221 3.38 -1.52 -8.72
N LEU A 222 3.29 -1.88 -10.01
CA LEU A 222 2.06 -2.09 -10.76
C LEU A 222 1.90 -3.56 -11.12
N SER A 223 2.59 -4.47 -10.44
CA SER A 223 2.61 -5.91 -10.75
C SER A 223 1.25 -6.59 -10.63
N THR A 224 0.35 -6.02 -9.83
CA THR A 224 -1.03 -6.50 -9.67
C THR A 224 -2.02 -5.92 -10.70
N TRP A 225 -1.60 -4.95 -11.50
CA TRP A 225 -2.48 -4.33 -12.48
C TRP A 225 -2.63 -5.22 -13.71
N ASP A 226 -3.87 -5.44 -14.12
CA ASP A 226 -4.19 -6.05 -15.40
C ASP A 226 -4.41 -4.94 -16.45
N LEU A 227 -3.41 -4.76 -17.29
CA LEU A 227 -3.44 -3.80 -18.41
C LEU A 227 -3.58 -4.51 -19.77
N SER A 228 -4.05 -5.76 -19.77
CA SER A 228 -4.22 -6.55 -21.01
C SER A 228 -5.22 -5.94 -22.00
N HIS A 229 -6.16 -5.12 -21.51
CA HIS A 229 -7.13 -4.39 -22.33
C HIS A 229 -6.75 -2.93 -22.59
N CYS A 230 -5.58 -2.52 -22.13
CA CYS A 230 -5.11 -1.14 -22.33
C CYS A 230 -4.71 -0.91 -23.78
N VAL A 231 -5.22 0.18 -24.38
CA VAL A 231 -4.92 0.54 -25.77
C VAL A 231 -4.17 1.87 -25.90
N THR A 232 -3.88 2.54 -24.80
CA THR A 232 -3.16 3.81 -24.80
C THR A 232 -2.52 4.12 -23.44
N ALA A 233 -1.28 4.57 -23.47
CA ALA A 233 -0.49 5.02 -22.31
C ALA A 233 0.26 6.34 -22.62
N VAL A 234 -0.36 7.22 -23.39
CA VAL A 234 0.24 8.50 -23.78
C VAL A 234 0.67 9.27 -22.54
N SER A 235 1.96 9.63 -22.48
CA SER A 235 2.60 10.37 -21.38
C SER A 235 2.34 9.76 -19.98
N ALA A 236 2.08 8.46 -19.91
CA ALA A 236 1.64 7.81 -18.66
C ALA A 236 2.59 8.08 -17.49
N PHE A 237 3.90 8.11 -17.74
CA PHE A 237 4.95 8.29 -16.74
C PHE A 237 5.85 9.51 -17.07
N ALA A 238 5.50 10.32 -18.07
CA ALA A 238 6.36 11.41 -18.49
C ALA A 238 6.66 12.39 -17.33
N TYR A 239 7.90 12.90 -17.29
CA TYR A 239 8.42 13.83 -16.26
C TYR A 239 8.51 13.23 -14.85
N CYS A 240 8.57 11.92 -14.72
CA CYS A 240 8.89 11.24 -13.46
C CYS A 240 10.41 11.20 -13.27
N HIS A 241 11.03 12.35 -12.99
CA HIS A 241 12.48 12.53 -13.02
C HIS A 241 13.27 11.63 -12.04
N ASN A 242 12.69 11.29 -10.88
CA ASN A 242 13.33 10.46 -9.87
C ASN A 242 12.90 8.99 -9.93
N LEU A 243 12.03 8.61 -10.86
CA LEU A 243 11.58 7.23 -11.01
C LEU A 243 12.75 6.34 -11.46
N GLU A 244 13.05 5.32 -10.67
CA GLU A 244 14.16 4.40 -10.85
C GLU A 244 13.67 3.05 -11.41
N SER A 245 12.49 2.59 -10.96
CA SER A 245 11.92 1.32 -11.39
C SER A 245 10.39 1.36 -11.54
N ILE A 246 9.88 0.55 -12.48
CA ILE A 246 8.46 0.21 -12.62
C ILE A 246 8.36 -1.29 -12.76
N GLU A 247 7.52 -1.92 -11.93
CA GLU A 247 7.16 -3.32 -12.06
C GLU A 247 5.74 -3.41 -12.65
N PHE A 248 5.61 -3.96 -13.87
CA PHE A 248 4.33 -4.10 -14.53
C PHE A 248 3.72 -5.47 -14.29
N GLY A 249 2.39 -5.53 -14.12
CA GLY A 249 1.60 -6.73 -14.28
C GLY A 249 1.35 -7.09 -15.77
N PRO A 250 0.34 -7.90 -16.06
CA PRO A 250 -0.02 -8.22 -17.43
C PRO A 250 -0.33 -6.95 -18.24
N ILE A 251 0.43 -6.73 -19.30
CA ILE A 251 0.22 -5.65 -20.24
C ILE A 251 0.22 -6.20 -21.68
N SER A 252 -0.83 -5.89 -22.46
CA SER A 252 -0.85 -6.17 -23.89
C SER A 252 -0.55 -4.88 -24.65
N THR A 253 0.62 -4.81 -25.22
CA THR A 253 1.03 -3.66 -26.03
C THR A 253 0.74 -3.83 -27.51
N ALA A 254 0.33 -5.03 -27.94
CA ALA A 254 -0.06 -5.32 -29.33
C ALA A 254 -1.30 -4.57 -29.79
N ASP A 255 -2.23 -4.30 -28.86
CA ASP A 255 -3.50 -3.63 -29.13
C ASP A 255 -3.45 -2.11 -28.95
N PHE A 256 -2.26 -1.57 -28.64
CA PHE A 256 -2.12 -0.13 -28.46
C PHE A 256 -2.42 0.59 -29.78
N LYS A 257 -3.19 1.66 -29.67
CA LYS A 257 -3.46 2.54 -30.81
C LYS A 257 -2.15 3.10 -31.39
N PRO A 258 -2.11 3.49 -32.67
CA PRO A 258 -0.89 3.95 -33.30
C PRO A 258 -0.10 5.01 -32.53
N TYR A 259 -0.80 5.82 -31.74
CA TYR A 259 -0.19 6.89 -30.93
C TYR A 259 -0.13 6.55 -29.43
N GLY A 260 -0.52 5.34 -29.04
CA GLY A 260 -0.70 4.94 -27.64
C GLY A 260 0.56 4.99 -26.80
N PHE A 261 1.74 5.08 -27.41
CA PHE A 261 3.05 5.12 -26.78
C PHE A 261 3.69 6.51 -26.71
N TYR A 262 3.04 7.55 -27.25
CA TYR A 262 3.64 8.88 -27.31
C TYR A 262 4.05 9.38 -25.92
N TRP A 263 5.32 9.81 -25.79
CA TRP A 263 5.90 10.36 -24.57
C TRP A 263 5.77 9.47 -23.32
N MET A 264 5.50 8.17 -23.47
CA MET A 264 5.15 7.29 -22.33
C MET A 264 6.13 7.43 -21.19
N PHE A 265 7.44 7.46 -21.46
CA PHE A 265 8.53 7.59 -20.48
C PHE A 265 9.40 8.84 -20.72
N SER A 266 8.87 9.85 -21.43
CA SER A 266 9.64 11.07 -21.69
C SER A 266 10.12 11.70 -20.38
N ASP A 267 11.40 12.09 -20.34
CA ASP A 267 12.04 12.73 -19.19
C ASP A 267 12.02 11.93 -17.88
N CYS A 268 11.94 10.60 -17.95
CA CYS A 268 12.21 9.68 -16.85
C CYS A 268 13.72 9.46 -16.71
N ASN A 269 14.45 10.45 -16.25
CA ASN A 269 15.91 10.52 -16.35
C ASN A 269 16.66 9.37 -15.64
N ASN A 270 16.07 8.82 -14.57
CA ASN A 270 16.67 7.78 -13.73
C ASN A 270 16.10 6.39 -13.98
N LEU A 271 15.03 6.28 -14.78
CA LEU A 271 14.32 5.02 -14.98
C LEU A 271 15.20 4.00 -15.72
N SER A 272 15.32 2.80 -15.15
CA SER A 272 15.91 1.63 -15.78
C SER A 272 14.82 0.62 -16.11
N LEU A 273 14.48 0.46 -17.40
CA LEU A 273 13.41 -0.41 -17.85
C LEU A 273 13.73 -1.01 -19.22
N ASP A 274 13.62 -2.33 -19.33
CA ASP A 274 13.82 -3.03 -20.61
C ASP A 274 12.46 -3.40 -21.24
N CYS A 275 12.05 -2.65 -22.26
CA CYS A 275 10.86 -2.91 -23.07
C CYS A 275 11.17 -3.72 -24.35
N SER A 276 12.37 -4.30 -24.47
CA SER A 276 12.82 -4.95 -25.72
C SER A 276 11.92 -6.10 -26.16
N GLU A 277 11.32 -6.80 -25.24
CA GLU A 277 10.45 -7.95 -25.50
C GLU A 277 8.95 -7.58 -25.63
N TRP A 278 8.62 -6.31 -25.55
CA TRP A 278 7.23 -5.88 -25.77
C TRP A 278 6.81 -6.16 -27.22
N ILE A 279 5.65 -6.82 -27.35
CA ILE A 279 5.05 -7.11 -28.66
C ILE A 279 4.21 -5.89 -29.05
N ILE A 280 4.64 -5.19 -30.09
CA ILE A 280 3.97 -4.00 -30.58
C ILE A 280 3.65 -4.17 -32.07
N ASP A 281 2.62 -3.49 -32.54
CA ASP A 281 2.38 -3.33 -33.97
C ASP A 281 3.54 -2.52 -34.58
N PRO A 282 4.23 -3.06 -35.61
CA PRO A 282 5.34 -2.35 -36.24
C PRO A 282 4.97 -0.97 -36.81
N SER A 283 3.68 -0.73 -37.12
CA SER A 283 3.18 0.56 -37.57
C SER A 283 2.91 1.55 -36.43
N ALA A 284 2.97 1.11 -35.17
CA ALA A 284 2.77 1.98 -34.02
C ALA A 284 3.87 3.05 -33.95
N ALA A 285 3.46 4.30 -33.78
CA ALA A 285 4.38 5.40 -33.72
C ALA A 285 5.03 5.49 -32.30
N ASN A 286 6.32 5.79 -32.29
CA ASN A 286 7.16 5.85 -31.10
C ASN A 286 7.58 7.27 -30.70
N TYR A 287 6.83 8.27 -31.12
CA TYR A 287 7.22 9.67 -30.95
C TYR A 287 7.55 9.99 -29.49
N ALA A 288 8.83 10.33 -29.26
CA ALA A 288 9.38 10.67 -27.96
C ALA A 288 9.11 9.62 -26.86
N PHE A 289 8.91 8.34 -27.17
CA PHE A 289 8.59 7.27 -26.24
C PHE A 289 9.45 7.30 -24.98
N ASN A 290 10.77 7.41 -25.14
CA ASN A 290 11.77 7.46 -24.08
C ASN A 290 12.73 8.65 -24.22
N SER A 291 12.28 9.77 -24.80
CA SER A 291 13.09 10.99 -24.90
C SER A 291 13.49 11.46 -23.50
N GLY A 292 14.79 11.70 -23.25
CA GLY A 292 15.27 12.07 -21.92
C GLY A 292 15.28 10.93 -20.88
N ALA A 293 15.05 9.67 -21.30
CA ALA A 293 15.06 8.49 -20.44
C ALA A 293 16.11 7.46 -20.94
N PRO A 294 17.40 7.68 -20.71
CA PRO A 294 18.49 6.90 -21.32
C PRO A 294 18.53 5.44 -20.87
N GLY A 295 17.99 5.11 -19.69
CA GLY A 295 17.91 3.76 -19.17
C GLY A 295 16.71 2.95 -19.67
N VAL A 296 15.80 3.56 -20.46
CA VAL A 296 14.66 2.86 -21.05
C VAL A 296 15.04 2.29 -22.41
N ILE A 297 15.02 0.96 -22.52
CA ILE A 297 15.31 0.23 -23.75
C ILE A 297 14.02 0.05 -24.55
N SER A 298 13.97 0.64 -25.73
CA SER A 298 12.81 0.56 -26.63
C SER A 298 12.52 -0.85 -27.14
N PRO A 299 11.27 -1.18 -27.51
CA PRO A 299 10.91 -2.41 -28.19
C PRO A 299 11.73 -2.70 -29.45
N LYS A 300 11.99 -3.98 -29.71
CA LYS A 300 12.81 -4.41 -30.87
C LYS A 300 12.20 -3.95 -32.21
N ALA A 301 10.88 -3.87 -32.32
CA ALA A 301 10.20 -3.45 -33.53
C ALA A 301 10.52 -2.00 -33.96
N TRP A 302 11.07 -1.18 -33.06
CA TRP A 302 11.45 0.22 -33.32
C TRP A 302 12.95 0.46 -33.45
N ARG A 303 13.77 -0.59 -33.48
CA ARG A 303 15.23 -0.51 -33.58
C ARG A 303 15.76 -0.79 -34.99
#